data_649b417f86429f5099477a6ef3f58374
#
_entry.id   649b417f86429f5099477a6ef3f58374
#
_cell.length_a   1.000
_cell.length_b   1.000
_cell.length_c   1.000
_cell.angle_alpha   90.00
_cell.angle_beta   90.00
_cell.angle_gamma   90.00
#
_symmetry.space_group_name_H-M   'P 1'
#
loop_
_entity.id
_entity.type
_entity.pdbx_description
1 polymer ?
#
loop_
_entity_poly.entity_id
_entity_poly.type
_entity_poly.pdbx_seq_one_letter_code
_entity_poly.pdbx_strand_id
1 'polypeptide(L)'
;AYTMGADEGVILSDRKFAGADVLATSYALAQGIQVIGGADLIICGRQTTDGDTAQVGPAIAEHLTIPHAAWVAEIMDVNEKSIQVRQDLVSVSQVSEIPYPCLLTIDKDTCVPRLPSYLLKKATADRPVRILSFEDMPDQDLSRYGLIGSPTSVEKMFAPEESEKQVYLEGTAKEKADKL
;
A
#
# COMPACT_ATOMS: atom_id res chain seq x y z
N ALA A 1 -15.26 -0.20 0.34
CA ALA A 1 -14.95 0.68 -0.81
C ALA A 1 -16.24 1.40 -1.30
N TYR A 2 -17.30 0.70 -1.69
CA TYR A 2 -18.53 1.29 -2.25
C TYR A 2 -19.20 2.35 -1.34
N THR A 3 -19.20 2.14 -0.04
CA THR A 3 -19.74 3.12 0.93
C THR A 3 -18.92 4.40 1.02
N MET A 4 -17.71 4.39 0.50
CA MET A 4 -16.82 5.54 0.35
C MET A 4 -16.88 6.17 -1.03
N GLY A 5 -17.67 5.61 -1.96
CA GLY A 5 -17.89 6.14 -3.29
C GLY A 5 -17.08 5.49 -4.40
N ALA A 6 -16.48 4.31 -4.16
CA ALA A 6 -15.84 3.56 -5.23
C ALA A 6 -16.87 3.10 -6.26
N ASP A 7 -16.51 3.16 -7.54
CA ASP A 7 -17.37 2.74 -8.66
C ASP A 7 -17.32 1.23 -8.85
N GLU A 8 -16.14 0.63 -8.68
CA GLU A 8 -15.93 -0.81 -8.82
C GLU A 8 -15.11 -1.37 -7.65
N GLY A 9 -15.29 -2.65 -7.39
CA GLY A 9 -14.49 -3.43 -6.44
C GLY A 9 -13.97 -4.70 -7.10
N VAL A 10 -12.67 -4.94 -6.96
CA VAL A 10 -12.01 -6.13 -7.48
C VAL A 10 -11.23 -6.80 -6.35
N ILE A 11 -11.35 -8.11 -6.24
CA ILE A 11 -10.62 -8.92 -5.27
C ILE A 11 -9.74 -9.91 -6.03
N LEU A 12 -8.45 -9.92 -5.75
CA LEU A 12 -7.55 -10.99 -6.18
C LEU A 12 -7.59 -12.08 -5.11
N SER A 13 -8.07 -13.27 -5.47
CA SER A 13 -8.23 -14.37 -4.52
C SER A 13 -8.01 -15.72 -5.20
N ASP A 14 -6.89 -16.35 -4.87
CA ASP A 14 -6.55 -17.72 -5.28
C ASP A 14 -5.61 -18.34 -4.25
N ARG A 15 -5.64 -19.67 -4.09
CA ARG A 15 -4.68 -20.41 -3.27
C ARG A 15 -3.24 -20.27 -3.80
N LYS A 16 -3.08 -20.08 -5.10
CA LYS A 16 -1.79 -19.86 -5.76
C LYS A 16 -1.13 -18.53 -5.35
N PHE A 17 -1.88 -17.59 -4.79
CA PHE A 17 -1.35 -16.32 -4.25
C PHE A 17 -0.92 -16.42 -2.78
N ALA A 18 -1.25 -17.50 -2.10
CA ALA A 18 -0.99 -17.63 -0.65
C ALA A 18 0.50 -17.71 -0.33
N GLY A 19 0.90 -17.12 0.81
CA GLY A 19 2.27 -17.14 1.30
C GLY A 19 3.24 -16.24 0.52
N ALA A 20 2.71 -15.33 -0.30
CA ALA A 20 3.50 -14.39 -1.09
C ALA A 20 4.27 -13.41 -0.19
N ASP A 21 5.54 -13.19 -0.51
CA ASP A 21 6.32 -12.08 0.02
C ASP A 21 6.07 -10.78 -0.78
N VAL A 22 6.90 -9.75 -0.57
CA VAL A 22 6.77 -8.45 -1.27
C VAL A 22 6.85 -8.61 -2.78
N LEU A 23 7.78 -9.43 -3.29
CA LEU A 23 7.99 -9.59 -4.73
C LEU A 23 6.78 -10.26 -5.38
N ALA A 24 6.35 -11.41 -4.87
CA ALA A 24 5.22 -12.15 -5.43
C ALA A 24 3.89 -11.40 -5.22
N THR A 25 3.73 -10.67 -4.10
CA THR A 25 2.54 -9.84 -3.85
C THR A 25 2.44 -8.68 -4.84
N SER A 26 3.52 -7.92 -5.00
CA SER A 26 3.54 -6.78 -5.93
C SER A 26 3.35 -7.22 -7.37
N TYR A 27 3.90 -8.38 -7.73
CA TYR A 27 3.70 -8.95 -9.06
C TYR A 27 2.24 -9.33 -9.30
N ALA A 28 1.60 -10.05 -8.39
CA ALA A 28 0.20 -10.42 -8.51
C ALA A 28 -0.71 -9.19 -8.60
N LEU A 29 -0.44 -8.15 -7.80
CA LEU A 29 -1.18 -6.88 -7.86
C LEU A 29 -0.98 -6.16 -9.19
N ALA A 30 0.24 -6.10 -9.71
CA ALA A 30 0.52 -5.50 -11.02
C ALA A 30 -0.22 -6.22 -12.15
N GLN A 31 -0.25 -7.57 -12.13
CA GLN A 31 -1.03 -8.36 -13.09
C GLN A 31 -2.53 -8.08 -12.96
N GLY A 32 -3.06 -7.99 -11.73
CA GLY A 32 -4.46 -7.63 -11.50
C GLY A 32 -4.81 -6.23 -12.03
N ILE A 33 -3.92 -5.26 -11.86
CA ILE A 33 -4.08 -3.90 -12.43
C ILE A 33 -4.14 -3.95 -13.95
N GLN A 34 -3.32 -4.77 -14.61
CA GLN A 34 -3.38 -4.95 -16.07
C GLN A 34 -4.71 -5.58 -16.51
N VAL A 35 -5.23 -6.57 -15.77
CA VAL A 35 -6.53 -7.23 -16.08
C VAL A 35 -7.71 -6.24 -16.04
N ILE A 36 -7.66 -5.24 -15.19
CA ILE A 36 -8.71 -4.21 -15.11
C ILE A 36 -8.51 -3.05 -16.09
N GLY A 37 -7.48 -3.11 -16.92
CA GLY A 37 -7.22 -2.12 -17.97
C GLY A 37 -6.22 -1.02 -17.57
N GLY A 38 -5.52 -1.18 -16.46
CA GLY A 38 -4.59 -0.16 -15.94
C GLY A 38 -5.29 0.97 -15.19
N ALA A 39 -4.52 2.01 -14.86
CA ALA A 39 -5.02 3.23 -14.23
C ALA A 39 -4.05 4.38 -14.51
N ASP A 40 -4.57 5.61 -14.62
CA ASP A 40 -3.74 6.80 -14.74
C ASP A 40 -3.03 7.12 -13.41
N LEU A 41 -3.71 6.87 -12.29
CA LEU A 41 -3.17 7.06 -10.95
C LEU A 41 -3.46 5.85 -10.08
N ILE A 42 -2.41 5.24 -9.55
CA ILE A 42 -2.49 4.16 -8.57
C ILE A 42 -2.14 4.73 -7.19
N ILE A 43 -2.99 4.48 -6.20
CA ILE A 43 -2.76 4.94 -4.83
C ILE A 43 -2.66 3.71 -3.92
N CYS A 44 -1.56 3.58 -3.21
CA CYS A 44 -1.33 2.57 -2.18
C CYS A 44 -1.14 3.23 -0.81
N GLY A 45 -1.42 2.51 0.26
CA GLY A 45 -0.93 2.88 1.58
C GLY A 45 0.60 2.80 1.64
N ARG A 46 1.21 3.57 2.53
CA ARG A 46 2.66 3.59 2.72
C ARG A 46 3.20 2.21 3.11
N GLN A 47 2.59 1.57 4.08
CA GLN A 47 3.04 0.28 4.63
C GLN A 47 1.93 -0.40 5.41
N THR A 48 2.06 -1.71 5.64
CA THR A 48 1.16 -2.51 6.46
C THR A 48 1.73 -2.68 7.88
N THR A 49 0.87 -3.04 8.84
CA THR A 49 1.28 -3.25 10.24
C THR A 49 1.81 -4.66 10.50
N ASP A 50 1.62 -5.58 9.57
CA ASP A 50 2.07 -6.98 9.67
C ASP A 50 3.48 -7.18 9.09
N GLY A 51 3.70 -6.84 7.83
CA GLY A 51 5.00 -6.99 7.16
C GLY A 51 5.92 -5.79 7.30
N ASP A 52 5.38 -4.59 7.46
CA ASP A 52 6.07 -3.31 7.71
C ASP A 52 7.22 -2.97 6.75
N THR A 53 7.17 -3.49 5.52
CA THR A 53 8.28 -3.36 4.55
C THR A 53 8.26 -2.06 3.76
N ALA A 54 7.10 -1.40 3.60
CA ALA A 54 6.89 -0.20 2.77
C ALA A 54 7.34 -0.36 1.29
N GLN A 55 7.43 -1.57 0.76
CA GLN A 55 8.03 -1.89 -0.53
C GLN A 55 7.01 -2.25 -1.62
N VAL A 56 5.80 -2.70 -1.26
CA VAL A 56 4.83 -3.23 -2.23
C VAL A 56 4.43 -2.19 -3.27
N GLY A 57 4.13 -0.94 -2.86
CA GLY A 57 3.77 0.14 -3.80
C GLY A 57 4.86 0.40 -4.84
N PRO A 58 6.09 0.76 -4.45
CA PRO A 58 7.21 0.94 -5.38
C PRO A 58 7.48 -0.27 -6.29
N ALA A 59 7.36 -1.50 -5.75
CA ALA A 59 7.54 -2.71 -6.54
C ALA A 59 6.42 -2.91 -7.59
N ILE A 60 5.16 -2.54 -7.30
CA ILE A 60 4.09 -2.51 -8.29
C ILE A 60 4.44 -1.55 -9.44
N ALA A 61 4.91 -0.34 -9.11
CA ALA A 61 5.30 0.65 -10.11
C ALA A 61 6.41 0.15 -11.02
N GLU A 62 7.41 -0.54 -10.46
CA GLU A 62 8.49 -1.17 -11.23
C GLU A 62 7.95 -2.25 -12.17
N HIS A 63 7.08 -3.14 -11.70
CA HIS A 63 6.45 -4.16 -12.55
C HIS A 63 5.60 -3.56 -13.68
N LEU A 64 4.98 -2.42 -13.45
CA LEU A 64 4.18 -1.70 -14.45
C LEU A 64 5.02 -0.75 -15.33
N THR A 65 6.30 -0.55 -14.99
CA THR A 65 7.21 0.40 -15.67
C THR A 65 6.64 1.83 -15.68
N ILE A 66 6.12 2.27 -14.54
CA ILE A 66 5.57 3.62 -14.34
C ILE A 66 6.33 4.37 -13.23
N PRO A 67 6.42 5.71 -13.30
CA PRO A 67 7.00 6.51 -12.23
C PRO A 67 6.19 6.40 -10.93
N HIS A 68 6.87 6.58 -9.80
CA HIS A 68 6.20 6.58 -8.50
C HIS A 68 6.77 7.64 -7.55
N ALA A 69 5.96 8.05 -6.57
CA ALA A 69 6.41 8.77 -5.40
C ALA A 69 6.02 8.03 -4.12
N ALA A 70 7.01 7.76 -3.29
CA ALA A 70 6.78 7.15 -1.98
C ALA A 70 6.69 8.22 -0.88
N TRP A 71 5.95 7.88 0.20
CA TRP A 71 5.82 8.71 1.39
C TRP A 71 5.23 10.10 1.11
N VAL A 72 4.18 10.10 0.31
CA VAL A 72 3.44 11.31 -0.02
C VAL A 72 2.68 11.78 1.21
N ALA A 73 3.03 12.97 1.69
CA ALA A 73 2.39 13.65 2.82
C ALA A 73 1.28 14.61 2.37
N GLU A 74 1.35 15.12 1.13
CA GLU A 74 0.38 16.06 0.60
C GLU A 74 0.30 15.99 -0.93
N ILE A 75 -0.93 16.05 -1.46
CA ILE A 75 -1.19 16.26 -2.88
C ILE A 75 -1.38 17.77 -3.06
N MET A 76 -0.45 18.43 -3.75
CA MET A 76 -0.41 19.89 -3.89
C MET A 76 -1.19 20.38 -5.10
N ASP A 77 -1.06 19.70 -6.24
CA ASP A 77 -1.75 20.05 -7.47
C ASP A 77 -2.02 18.81 -8.33
N VAL A 78 -3.12 18.85 -9.09
CA VAL A 78 -3.55 17.79 -9.99
C VAL A 78 -3.98 18.43 -11.32
N ASN A 79 -3.34 18.03 -12.41
CA ASN A 79 -3.70 18.48 -13.75
C ASN A 79 -3.88 17.29 -14.70
N GLU A 80 -4.16 17.52 -15.98
CA GLU A 80 -4.42 16.45 -16.96
C GLU A 80 -3.19 15.60 -17.32
N LYS A 81 -1.98 16.04 -16.99
CA LYS A 81 -0.72 15.40 -17.43
C LYS A 81 0.12 14.88 -16.28
N SER A 82 -0.02 15.50 -15.09
CA SER A 82 0.85 15.24 -13.96
C SER A 82 0.15 15.50 -12.62
N ILE A 83 0.76 15.03 -11.56
CA ILE A 83 0.39 15.30 -10.19
C ILE A 83 1.60 15.85 -9.43
N GLN A 84 1.40 16.93 -8.67
CA GLN A 84 2.43 17.51 -7.82
C GLN A 84 2.19 17.09 -6.38
N VAL A 85 3.21 16.51 -5.76
CA VAL A 85 3.14 15.97 -4.40
C VAL A 85 4.28 16.47 -3.55
N ARG A 86 4.03 16.60 -2.25
CA ARG A 86 5.05 16.77 -1.22
C ARG A 86 5.30 15.43 -0.53
N GLN A 87 6.55 15.05 -0.48
CA GLN A 87 7.04 13.84 0.18
C GLN A 87 7.82 14.25 1.43
N ASP A 88 7.51 13.64 2.57
CA ASP A 88 8.29 13.84 3.79
C ASP A 88 9.24 12.65 3.99
N LEU A 89 10.48 12.87 3.57
CA LEU A 89 11.59 11.95 3.76
C LEU A 89 12.23 12.22 5.14
N VAL A 90 12.97 11.25 5.67
CA VAL A 90 13.47 11.28 7.06
C VAL A 90 14.11 12.60 7.46
N SER A 91 14.85 13.26 6.59
CA SER A 91 15.59 14.49 6.89
C SER A 91 15.22 15.70 6.03
N VAL A 92 14.38 15.51 5.01
CA VAL A 92 14.02 16.54 4.04
C VAL A 92 12.57 16.39 3.58
N SER A 93 11.93 17.51 3.25
CA SER A 93 10.71 17.53 2.45
C SER A 93 11.06 17.82 1.01
N GLN A 94 10.50 17.05 0.10
CA GLN A 94 10.70 17.18 -1.35
C GLN A 94 9.36 17.41 -2.03
N VAL A 95 9.33 18.36 -2.98
CA VAL A 95 8.21 18.53 -3.91
C VAL A 95 8.59 17.92 -5.24
N SER A 96 7.73 17.04 -5.74
CA SER A 96 7.94 16.34 -7.01
C SER A 96 6.71 16.50 -7.90
N GLU A 97 6.93 16.70 -9.19
CA GLU A 97 5.91 16.61 -10.22
C GLU A 97 6.10 15.30 -11.00
N ILE A 98 5.04 14.50 -11.09
CA ILE A 98 5.09 13.14 -11.61
C ILE A 98 4.09 13.01 -12.75
N PRO A 99 4.52 12.62 -13.96
CA PRO A 99 3.62 12.43 -15.09
C PRO A 99 2.78 11.17 -14.93
N TYR A 100 1.56 11.18 -15.49
CA TYR A 100 0.71 9.99 -15.59
C TYR A 100 1.14 9.05 -16.73
N PRO A 101 0.89 7.73 -16.62
CA PRO A 101 0.40 7.04 -15.44
C PRO A 101 1.46 6.97 -14.33
N CYS A 102 1.03 7.01 -13.05
CA CYS A 102 1.96 6.96 -11.94
C CYS A 102 1.37 6.26 -10.71
N LEU A 103 2.26 5.94 -9.73
CA LEU A 103 1.87 5.35 -8.46
C LEU A 103 2.33 6.23 -7.29
N LEU A 104 1.46 6.41 -6.31
CA LEU A 104 1.76 7.09 -5.05
C LEU A 104 1.61 6.14 -3.87
N THR A 105 2.54 6.20 -2.91
CA THR A 105 2.29 5.64 -1.57
C THR A 105 2.02 6.76 -0.59
N ILE A 106 0.84 6.72 0.02
CA ILE A 106 0.29 7.79 0.83
C ILE A 106 0.54 7.53 2.31
N ASP A 107 1.01 8.54 3.03
CA ASP A 107 1.14 8.47 4.49
C ASP A 107 -0.24 8.54 5.16
N LYS A 108 -0.35 7.95 6.35
CA LYS A 108 -1.60 7.87 7.12
C LYS A 108 -2.17 9.25 7.49
N ASP A 109 -1.32 10.24 7.63
CA ASP A 109 -1.68 11.59 8.10
C ASP A 109 -1.95 12.58 6.93
N THR A 110 -1.91 12.11 5.68
CA THR A 110 -2.15 12.94 4.47
C THR A 110 -3.56 13.53 4.45
N CYS A 111 -4.55 12.82 4.94
CA CYS A 111 -5.91 13.33 5.09
C CYS A 111 -6.68 12.60 6.18
N VAL A 112 -7.68 13.29 6.73
CA VAL A 112 -8.65 12.66 7.63
C VAL A 112 -9.75 12.00 6.79
N PRO A 113 -9.90 10.67 6.81
CA PRO A 113 -10.90 10.00 6.01
C PRO A 113 -12.31 10.34 6.50
N ARG A 114 -13.21 10.63 5.57
CA ARG A 114 -14.64 10.79 5.88
C ARG A 114 -15.26 9.49 6.36
N LEU A 115 -16.34 9.57 7.11
CA LEU A 115 -17.12 8.39 7.50
C LEU A 115 -17.84 7.76 6.30
N PRO A 116 -18.01 6.43 6.29
CA PRO A 116 -18.80 5.73 5.27
C PRO A 116 -20.24 6.27 5.19
N SER A 117 -20.75 6.49 3.98
CA SER A 117 -22.10 6.98 3.74
C SER A 117 -23.14 5.87 3.92
N TYR A 118 -24.14 6.11 4.78
CA TYR A 118 -25.28 5.22 4.91
C TYR A 118 -26.14 5.15 3.63
N LEU A 119 -26.29 6.27 2.93
CA LEU A 119 -27.03 6.30 1.66
C LEU A 119 -26.32 5.45 0.59
N LEU A 120 -24.98 5.58 0.47
CA LEU A 120 -24.21 4.73 -0.43
C LEU A 120 -24.26 3.28 -0.02
N LYS A 121 -24.24 2.96 1.29
CA LYS A 121 -24.39 1.58 1.78
C LYS A 121 -25.70 0.95 1.28
N LYS A 122 -26.81 1.68 1.33
CA LYS A 122 -28.10 1.20 0.80
C LYS A 122 -28.11 1.10 -0.72
N ALA A 123 -27.60 2.11 -1.40
CA ALA A 123 -27.61 2.19 -2.87
C ALA A 123 -26.68 1.16 -3.55
N THR A 124 -25.67 0.68 -2.82
CA THR A 124 -24.67 -0.24 -3.36
C THR A 124 -24.70 -1.63 -2.69
N ALA A 125 -25.78 -1.95 -1.96
CA ALA A 125 -25.89 -3.22 -1.21
C ALA A 125 -25.73 -4.46 -2.10
N ASP A 126 -26.30 -4.41 -3.32
CA ASP A 126 -26.30 -5.49 -4.28
C ASP A 126 -25.25 -5.31 -5.40
N ARG A 127 -24.34 -4.33 -5.24
CA ARG A 127 -23.31 -4.07 -6.25
C ARG A 127 -22.30 -5.24 -6.28
N PRO A 128 -22.05 -5.86 -7.43
CA PRO A 128 -21.15 -6.99 -7.52
C PRO A 128 -19.71 -6.58 -7.24
N VAL A 129 -18.95 -7.51 -6.67
CA VAL A 129 -17.48 -7.43 -6.56
C VAL A 129 -16.89 -8.46 -7.49
N ARG A 130 -16.05 -8.02 -8.41
CA ARG A 130 -15.35 -8.92 -9.34
C ARG A 130 -14.25 -9.67 -8.58
N ILE A 131 -14.20 -10.99 -8.73
CA ILE A 131 -13.14 -11.81 -8.16
C ILE A 131 -12.25 -12.27 -9.30
N LEU A 132 -10.95 -12.01 -9.18
CA LEU A 132 -9.92 -12.49 -10.10
C LEU A 132 -9.14 -13.61 -9.43
N SER A 133 -9.01 -14.72 -10.14
CA SER A 133 -8.19 -15.87 -9.79
C SER A 133 -6.84 -15.83 -10.52
N PHE A 134 -5.99 -16.80 -10.30
CA PHE A 134 -4.75 -16.98 -11.06
C PHE A 134 -5.02 -17.20 -12.58
N GLU A 135 -6.13 -17.88 -12.91
CA GLU A 135 -6.49 -18.15 -14.30
C GLU A 135 -6.85 -16.87 -15.09
N ASP A 136 -7.19 -15.80 -14.41
CA ASP A 136 -7.47 -14.48 -15.00
C ASP A 136 -6.21 -13.65 -15.26
N MET A 137 -5.06 -14.07 -14.74
CA MET A 137 -3.81 -13.30 -14.86
C MET A 137 -3.22 -13.41 -16.27
N PRO A 138 -2.69 -12.30 -16.84
CA PRO A 138 -2.04 -12.31 -18.15
C PRO A 138 -0.81 -13.24 -18.22
N ASP A 139 -0.03 -13.26 -17.13
CA ASP A 139 1.08 -14.20 -16.96
C ASP A 139 0.66 -15.31 -16.00
N GLN A 140 0.72 -16.55 -16.48
CA GLN A 140 0.35 -17.75 -15.73
C GLN A 140 1.58 -18.58 -15.33
N ASP A 141 2.76 -17.98 -15.29
CA ASP A 141 3.95 -18.62 -14.74
C ASP A 141 3.86 -18.70 -13.21
N LEU A 142 3.47 -19.86 -12.69
CA LEU A 142 3.30 -20.08 -11.26
C LEU A 142 4.56 -19.79 -10.43
N SER A 143 5.76 -19.86 -11.04
CA SER A 143 7.01 -19.55 -10.36
C SER A 143 7.16 -18.08 -9.92
N ARG A 144 6.23 -17.21 -10.31
CA ARG A 144 6.19 -15.80 -10.00
C ARG A 144 5.14 -15.42 -8.94
N TYR A 145 4.35 -16.40 -8.46
CA TYR A 145 3.22 -16.16 -7.55
C TYR A 145 3.35 -16.94 -6.24
N GLY A 146 2.71 -16.40 -5.21
CA GLY A 146 2.56 -17.03 -3.92
C GLY A 146 3.89 -17.41 -3.27
N LEU A 147 3.88 -18.47 -2.50
CA LEU A 147 5.08 -18.97 -1.81
C LEU A 147 6.18 -19.43 -2.80
N ILE A 148 5.79 -19.98 -3.94
CA ILE A 148 6.75 -20.48 -4.94
C ILE A 148 7.51 -19.30 -5.58
N GLY A 149 6.82 -18.19 -5.83
CA GLY A 149 7.40 -16.97 -6.40
C GLY A 149 8.11 -16.06 -5.39
N SER A 150 8.14 -16.46 -4.12
CA SER A 150 8.70 -15.66 -3.03
C SER A 150 10.14 -16.03 -2.74
N PRO A 151 11.13 -15.14 -2.95
CA PRO A 151 12.51 -15.38 -2.53
C PRO A 151 12.69 -15.40 -1.01
N THR A 152 11.71 -14.91 -0.24
CA THR A 152 11.73 -14.93 1.23
C THR A 152 10.55 -15.73 1.79
N SER A 153 10.73 -16.33 2.96
CA SER A 153 9.67 -17.05 3.65
C SER A 153 9.77 -16.83 5.16
N VAL A 154 8.61 -16.89 5.84
CA VAL A 154 8.57 -16.82 7.31
C VAL A 154 9.08 -18.13 7.88
N GLU A 155 10.22 -18.10 8.56
CA GLU A 155 10.79 -19.27 9.24
C GLU A 155 10.17 -19.48 10.62
N LYS A 156 9.99 -18.40 11.39
CA LYS A 156 9.47 -18.46 12.76
C LYS A 156 8.72 -17.20 13.13
N MET A 157 7.59 -17.38 13.80
CA MET A 157 6.85 -16.29 14.46
C MET A 157 6.93 -16.48 15.98
N PHE A 158 7.18 -15.38 16.69
CA PHE A 158 7.18 -15.37 18.16
C PHE A 158 6.69 -14.01 18.66
N ALA A 159 6.04 -14.00 19.80
CA ALA A 159 5.69 -12.77 20.48
C ALA A 159 6.97 -12.10 21.04
N PRO A 160 7.10 -10.78 20.98
CA PRO A 160 8.17 -10.09 21.70
C PRO A 160 8.12 -10.43 23.18
N GLU A 161 9.28 -10.63 23.80
CA GLU A 161 9.36 -10.76 25.26
C GLU A 161 8.93 -9.45 25.90
N GLU A 162 7.95 -9.49 26.79
CA GLU A 162 7.57 -8.30 27.56
C GLU A 162 8.74 -7.91 28.45
N SER A 163 9.21 -6.67 28.28
CA SER A 163 10.21 -6.09 29.16
C SER A 163 9.54 -5.83 30.53
N GLU A 164 9.86 -6.62 31.53
CA GLU A 164 9.35 -6.46 32.91
C GLU A 164 9.81 -5.17 33.59
N LYS A 165 10.79 -4.46 33.02
CA LYS A 165 11.37 -3.25 33.62
C LYS A 165 11.00 -2.00 32.83
N GLN A 166 9.93 -1.33 33.26
CA GLN A 166 9.70 0.06 32.87
C GLN A 166 10.61 0.96 33.72
N VAL A 167 11.50 1.69 33.08
CA VAL A 167 12.34 2.69 33.74
C VAL A 167 11.64 4.04 33.64
N TYR A 168 11.14 4.55 34.75
CA TYR A 168 10.58 5.89 34.81
C TYR A 168 11.70 6.91 35.08
N LEU A 169 11.89 7.82 34.11
CA LEU A 169 12.83 8.91 34.27
C LEU A 169 12.15 10.05 35.03
N GLU A 170 12.67 10.37 36.22
CA GLU A 170 12.21 11.49 37.04
C GLU A 170 13.15 12.68 36.89
N GLY A 171 12.60 13.91 37.01
CA GLY A 171 13.33 15.17 36.92
C GLY A 171 12.77 16.11 35.87
N THR A 172 13.49 17.21 35.61
CA THR A 172 13.21 18.18 34.54
C THR A 172 13.42 17.57 33.18
N ALA A 173 12.88 18.20 32.12
CA ALA A 173 13.04 17.73 30.74
C ALA A 173 14.52 17.56 30.35
N LYS A 174 15.39 18.46 30.80
CA LYS A 174 16.83 18.40 30.57
C LYS A 174 17.48 17.21 31.28
N GLU A 175 17.17 17.01 32.57
CA GLU A 175 17.69 15.87 33.34
C GLU A 175 17.20 14.52 32.82
N LYS A 176 15.98 14.47 32.25
CA LYS A 176 15.45 13.28 31.60
C LYS A 176 16.17 12.98 30.28
N ALA A 177 16.44 14.02 29.49
CA ALA A 177 17.18 13.88 28.24
C ALA A 177 18.64 13.44 28.45
N ASP A 178 19.28 13.93 29.52
CA ASP A 178 20.66 13.59 29.88
C ASP A 178 20.79 12.12 30.40
N LYS A 179 19.67 11.50 30.77
CA LYS A 179 19.60 10.08 31.25
C LYS A 179 19.22 9.05 30.16
N LEU A 180 18.81 9.50 29.00
CA LEU A 180 18.50 8.68 27.83
C LEU A 180 19.76 8.37 27.04
#